data_b4bd280fe8da4ddd578da6c68b2ede6d
#
_entry.id   b4bd280fe8da4ddd578da6c68b2ede6d
#
_cell.length_a   1.000
_cell.length_b   1.000
_cell.length_c   1.000
_cell.angle_alpha   90.00
_cell.angle_beta   90.00
_cell.angle_gamma   90.00
#
_symmetry.space_group_name_H-M   'P 1'
#
loop_
_entity.id
_entity.type
_entity.pdbx_description
1 polymer ?
#
loop_
_entity_poly.entity_id
_entity_poly.type
_entity_poly.pdbx_seq_one_letter_code
_entity_poly.pdbx_strand_id
1 'polypeptide(L)'
;MFTAVRATLRPNAVACKRCFSSLSVQLKQAGGGKIMTPKAAIADIPVGAKVMVGGFGLCGVPRTLLDEVVKRPELKDLDVYSNNLGTPGRGVGLLAREGRVRSITGSFLGGNREFGDQFFRGEVQLNLCPQGTFAERIRAGAAGIPAFYTPTGYGTAVHKGELVLKYEKKEGEEAKPVLISKPRESRRFGNRDFILEEAIYGDYALIHARKADEAGNLIFHSTARNFNDPMARNARVTIAEVEEIVPVGSISSDEVHLPSIFVDRIVKAELPLEVEKVCLSKPEGDATELTKRDIIAKRAAAELSDGMYVNLGVGMPNLVPSYLSKDVDVYVHTENGLLGVGPYPSREEDVHTDIINAGKESITERPDAAAFDAVASFDIVRGGHLDVTMLGALQVTANGDLANYMIPGKFATGMGGAMDLVSNPDNTRVIVLTEHVDKTGKPKVVQNTELPLTGVRCVSTIITDLAVFNVDREKGGLTLVELQPGVTLEEVKAKTGADFKVAL
;
A
#
# COMPACT_ATOMS: atom_id res chain seq x y z
N MET A 1 9.28 62.91 26.50
CA MET A 1 8.56 62.88 25.22
C MET A 1 8.90 61.52 24.54
N PHE A 2 8.10 60.52 24.74
CA PHE A 2 8.25 59.25 24.06
C PHE A 2 7.04 59.01 23.18
N THR A 3 7.23 59.09 21.87
CA THR A 3 6.20 58.89 20.88
C THR A 3 6.13 57.38 20.56
N ALA A 4 5.05 56.75 20.97
CA ALA A 4 4.78 55.34 20.70
C ALA A 4 4.23 55.19 19.28
N VAL A 5 4.97 54.50 18.41
CA VAL A 5 4.50 54.01 17.12
C VAL A 5 3.71 52.72 17.36
N ARG A 6 2.38 52.79 17.21
CA ARG A 6 1.50 51.61 17.16
C ARG A 6 1.58 51.01 15.77
N ALA A 7 2.29 49.88 15.63
CA ALA A 7 2.18 49.02 14.48
C ALA A 7 0.92 48.13 14.63
N THR A 8 -0.07 48.41 13.80
CA THR A 8 -1.28 47.57 13.68
C THR A 8 -0.94 46.32 12.85
N LEU A 9 -0.59 45.23 13.51
CA LEU A 9 -0.61 43.91 12.92
C LEU A 9 -2.07 43.46 12.79
N ARG A 10 -2.59 43.41 11.58
CA ARG A 10 -3.85 42.71 11.29
C ARG A 10 -3.51 41.21 11.25
N PRO A 11 -4.15 40.37 12.07
CA PRO A 11 -4.04 38.93 11.89
C PRO A 11 -4.85 38.52 10.66
N ASN A 12 -4.19 38.06 9.62
CA ASN A 12 -4.84 37.27 8.59
C ASN A 12 -5.28 35.93 9.21
N ALA A 13 -6.41 35.95 9.87
CA ALA A 13 -7.13 34.73 10.22
C ALA A 13 -7.67 34.13 8.91
N VAL A 14 -6.94 33.21 8.33
CA VAL A 14 -7.52 32.25 7.39
C VAL A 14 -8.47 31.40 8.22
N ALA A 15 -9.69 31.86 8.34
CA ALA A 15 -10.79 31.10 8.89
C ALA A 15 -10.98 29.89 7.94
N CYS A 16 -10.58 28.72 8.37
CA CYS A 16 -11.01 27.45 7.79
C CYS A 16 -12.53 27.33 8.05
N LYS A 17 -13.31 28.09 7.32
CA LYS A 17 -14.75 27.86 7.22
C LYS A 17 -14.88 26.56 6.45
N ARG A 18 -15.29 25.48 7.11
CA ARG A 18 -16.02 24.40 6.49
C ARG A 18 -17.21 25.05 5.77
N CYS A 19 -17.00 25.51 4.56
CA CYS A 19 -18.09 25.80 3.67
C CYS A 19 -18.71 24.45 3.32
N PHE A 20 -19.71 24.03 4.11
CA PHE A 20 -20.68 23.10 3.58
C PHE A 20 -21.14 23.71 2.28
N SER A 21 -20.86 23.02 1.16
CA SER A 21 -21.33 23.51 -0.11
C SER A 21 -22.85 23.59 0.00
N SER A 22 -23.43 24.68 -0.46
CA SER A 22 -24.89 24.89 -0.49
C SER A 22 -25.61 23.73 -1.18
N LEU A 23 -24.90 22.99 -2.03
CA LEU A 23 -25.41 21.80 -2.73
C LEU A 23 -25.68 20.61 -1.79
N SER A 24 -24.77 20.30 -0.85
CA SER A 24 -24.99 19.18 0.09
C SER A 24 -26.10 19.50 1.09
N VAL A 25 -26.23 20.77 1.45
CA VAL A 25 -27.36 21.25 2.29
C VAL A 25 -28.68 21.21 1.48
N GLN A 26 -28.67 21.57 0.21
CA GLN A 26 -29.87 21.51 -0.65
C GLN A 26 -30.32 20.06 -0.91
N LEU A 27 -29.42 19.11 -1.09
CA LEU A 27 -29.78 17.68 -1.24
C LEU A 27 -30.36 17.09 0.04
N LYS A 28 -29.83 17.49 1.22
CA LYS A 28 -30.42 17.11 2.53
C LYS A 28 -31.78 17.78 2.78
N GLN A 29 -32.03 18.95 2.23
CA GLN A 29 -33.33 19.67 2.38
C GLN A 29 -34.39 19.27 1.36
N ALA A 30 -34.01 18.68 0.21
CA ALA A 30 -34.93 18.34 -0.88
C ALA A 30 -35.69 17.03 -0.69
N GLY A 31 -35.54 16.32 0.45
CA GLY A 31 -36.27 15.07 0.71
C GLY A 31 -35.96 13.92 -0.28
N GLY A 32 -34.95 14.09 -1.14
CA GLY A 32 -34.44 13.05 -2.03
C GLY A 32 -33.63 12.05 -1.25
N GLY A 33 -33.98 10.74 -1.35
CA GLY A 33 -33.20 9.67 -0.76
C GLY A 33 -31.76 9.66 -1.30
N LYS A 34 -30.83 9.05 -0.57
CA LYS A 34 -29.42 8.93 -0.99
C LYS A 34 -29.23 8.03 -2.22
N ILE A 35 -30.20 7.20 -2.54
CA ILE A 35 -30.14 6.24 -3.65
C ILE A 35 -30.32 6.99 -4.98
N MET A 36 -29.36 6.80 -5.87
CA MET A 36 -29.28 7.50 -7.16
C MET A 36 -28.84 6.54 -8.27
N THR A 37 -29.11 6.93 -9.52
CA THR A 37 -28.49 6.25 -10.67
C THR A 37 -27.00 6.59 -10.73
N PRO A 38 -26.15 5.70 -11.30
CA PRO A 38 -24.70 5.97 -11.43
C PRO A 38 -24.40 7.33 -12.08
N LYS A 39 -25.08 7.62 -13.18
CA LYS A 39 -24.94 8.88 -13.93
C LYS A 39 -25.29 10.12 -13.08
N ALA A 40 -26.39 10.08 -12.33
CA ALA A 40 -26.81 11.19 -11.48
C ALA A 40 -25.84 11.39 -10.30
N ALA A 41 -25.32 10.29 -9.77
CA ALA A 41 -24.42 10.33 -8.60
C ALA A 41 -23.11 11.04 -8.86
N ILE A 42 -22.59 11.06 -10.09
CA ILE A 42 -21.33 11.71 -10.46
C ILE A 42 -21.52 13.02 -11.24
N ALA A 43 -22.77 13.46 -11.46
CA ALA A 43 -23.08 14.56 -12.40
C ALA A 43 -22.42 15.89 -12.06
N ASP A 44 -22.19 16.17 -10.80
CA ASP A 44 -21.64 17.43 -10.27
C ASP A 44 -20.13 17.39 -9.98
N ILE A 45 -19.45 16.28 -10.29
CA ILE A 45 -17.98 16.24 -10.16
C ILE A 45 -17.37 17.21 -11.18
N PRO A 46 -16.63 18.24 -10.73
CA PRO A 46 -16.03 19.23 -11.64
C PRO A 46 -14.71 18.74 -12.24
N VAL A 47 -14.32 19.37 -13.33
CA VAL A 47 -12.95 19.26 -13.87
C VAL A 47 -11.94 19.69 -12.79
N GLY A 48 -10.84 18.95 -12.68
CA GLY A 48 -9.79 19.24 -11.69
C GLY A 48 -10.11 18.82 -10.26
N ALA A 49 -11.20 18.08 -10.02
CA ALA A 49 -11.57 17.59 -8.69
C ALA A 49 -10.51 16.65 -8.10
N LYS A 50 -10.41 16.66 -6.77
CA LYS A 50 -9.65 15.69 -5.98
C LYS A 50 -10.53 14.47 -5.70
N VAL A 51 -10.28 13.37 -6.41
CA VAL A 51 -11.11 12.17 -6.34
C VAL A 51 -10.34 11.05 -5.65
N MET A 52 -10.87 10.59 -4.54
CA MET A 52 -10.39 9.39 -3.84
C MET A 52 -11.12 8.18 -4.43
N VAL A 53 -10.37 7.15 -4.79
CA VAL A 53 -10.93 5.90 -5.32
C VAL A 53 -10.50 4.76 -4.43
N GLY A 54 -11.46 4.14 -3.76
CA GLY A 54 -11.26 3.00 -2.88
C GLY A 54 -10.78 1.76 -3.62
N GLY A 55 -10.35 0.77 -2.85
CA GLY A 55 -9.90 -0.52 -3.36
C GLY A 55 -8.42 -0.81 -3.11
N PHE A 56 -8.08 -2.07 -3.28
CA PHE A 56 -6.72 -2.61 -3.25
C PHE A 56 -6.56 -3.59 -4.42
N GLY A 57 -5.72 -3.30 -5.40
CA GLY A 57 -5.77 -3.99 -6.68
C GLY A 57 -7.10 -3.75 -7.36
N LEU A 58 -7.82 -4.80 -7.67
CA LEU A 58 -9.21 -4.75 -8.16
C LEU A 58 -10.25 -5.04 -7.06
N CYS A 59 -9.82 -5.49 -5.87
CA CYS A 59 -10.69 -5.77 -4.75
C CYS A 59 -11.28 -4.49 -4.16
N GLY A 60 -12.59 -4.42 -4.06
CA GLY A 60 -13.31 -3.27 -3.52
C GLY A 60 -13.26 -2.01 -4.40
N VAL A 61 -13.00 -2.14 -5.70
CA VAL A 61 -13.00 -1.01 -6.65
C VAL A 61 -14.42 -0.72 -7.13
N PRO A 62 -14.90 0.54 -7.10
CA PRO A 62 -16.23 0.93 -7.55
C PRO A 62 -16.32 0.99 -9.08
N ARG A 63 -16.47 -0.16 -9.73
CA ARG A 63 -16.39 -0.31 -11.19
C ARG A 63 -17.45 0.46 -11.95
N THR A 64 -18.70 0.40 -11.50
CA THR A 64 -19.81 1.11 -12.13
C THR A 64 -19.59 2.61 -12.12
N LEU A 65 -19.11 3.16 -11.00
CA LEU A 65 -18.83 4.59 -10.88
C LEU A 65 -17.64 5.01 -11.76
N LEU A 66 -16.59 4.20 -11.85
CA LEU A 66 -15.44 4.49 -12.72
C LEU A 66 -15.85 4.46 -14.21
N ASP A 67 -16.71 3.51 -14.61
CA ASP A 67 -17.23 3.42 -15.96
C ASP A 67 -18.06 4.66 -16.30
N GLU A 68 -18.89 5.16 -15.38
CA GLU A 68 -19.65 6.39 -15.57
C GLU A 68 -18.75 7.64 -15.66
N VAL A 69 -17.67 7.71 -14.89
CA VAL A 69 -16.67 8.80 -15.00
C VAL A 69 -16.07 8.82 -16.41
N VAL A 70 -15.76 7.67 -16.98
CA VAL A 70 -15.17 7.56 -18.33
C VAL A 70 -16.16 8.00 -19.42
N LYS A 71 -17.46 7.73 -19.25
CA LYS A 71 -18.51 8.18 -20.18
C LYS A 71 -18.69 9.70 -20.24
N ARG A 72 -18.00 10.45 -19.36
CA ARG A 72 -17.98 11.91 -19.31
C ARG A 72 -16.66 12.48 -19.85
N PRO A 73 -16.49 12.69 -21.17
CA PRO A 73 -15.24 13.13 -21.77
C PRO A 73 -14.78 14.51 -21.28
N GLU A 74 -15.69 15.36 -20.83
CA GLU A 74 -15.39 16.65 -20.23
C GLU A 74 -14.76 16.53 -18.83
N LEU A 75 -14.96 15.42 -18.13
CA LEU A 75 -14.42 15.17 -16.79
C LEU A 75 -12.95 14.73 -16.89
N LYS A 76 -12.05 15.68 -16.75
CA LYS A 76 -10.59 15.50 -16.90
C LYS A 76 -9.82 16.31 -15.87
N ASP A 77 -8.50 16.22 -15.95
CA ASP A 77 -7.56 16.90 -15.06
C ASP A 77 -7.76 16.55 -13.58
N LEU A 78 -8.23 15.31 -13.31
CA LEU A 78 -8.49 14.84 -11.96
C LEU A 78 -7.19 14.63 -11.17
N ASP A 79 -7.18 15.06 -9.91
CA ASP A 79 -6.18 14.63 -8.93
C ASP A 79 -6.72 13.38 -8.23
N VAL A 80 -6.16 12.24 -8.59
CA VAL A 80 -6.64 10.93 -8.10
C VAL A 80 -5.82 10.48 -6.89
N TYR A 81 -6.49 10.04 -5.85
CA TYR A 81 -5.91 9.40 -4.68
C TYR A 81 -6.39 7.95 -4.64
N SER A 82 -5.49 7.02 -4.83
CA SER A 82 -5.81 5.58 -4.78
C SER A 82 -4.59 4.78 -4.38
N ASN A 83 -4.82 3.65 -3.69
CA ASN A 83 -3.72 2.78 -3.26
C ASN A 83 -2.81 2.37 -4.42
N ASN A 84 -3.40 2.04 -5.56
CA ASN A 84 -2.67 1.66 -6.77
C ASN A 84 -3.32 2.23 -8.04
N LEU A 85 -2.62 2.05 -9.16
CA LEU A 85 -3.05 2.52 -10.48
C LEU A 85 -3.88 1.49 -11.27
N GLY A 86 -4.37 0.45 -10.59
CA GLY A 86 -5.07 -0.63 -11.26
C GLY A 86 -4.16 -1.39 -12.24
N THR A 87 -4.80 -2.13 -13.12
CA THR A 87 -4.17 -2.79 -14.27
C THR A 87 -4.52 -2.03 -15.56
N PRO A 88 -3.82 -2.24 -16.68
CA PRO A 88 -4.17 -1.59 -17.94
C PRO A 88 -5.65 -1.76 -18.27
N GLY A 89 -6.39 -0.64 -18.33
CA GLY A 89 -7.82 -0.59 -18.66
C GLY A 89 -8.79 -1.16 -17.62
N ARG A 90 -8.34 -1.42 -16.38
CA ARG A 90 -9.22 -1.87 -15.27
C ARG A 90 -8.92 -1.09 -14.00
N GLY A 91 -9.96 -0.92 -13.15
CA GLY A 91 -9.86 -0.12 -11.95
C GLY A 91 -9.44 1.32 -12.27
N VAL A 92 -8.59 1.93 -11.45
CA VAL A 92 -8.07 3.29 -11.69
C VAL A 92 -7.26 3.40 -12.99
N GLY A 93 -6.69 2.29 -13.49
CA GLY A 93 -6.02 2.25 -14.79
C GLY A 93 -6.92 2.64 -15.97
N LEU A 94 -8.23 2.46 -15.85
CA LEU A 94 -9.21 2.93 -16.83
C LEU A 94 -9.19 4.46 -16.95
N LEU A 95 -9.15 5.19 -15.84
CA LEU A 95 -9.11 6.66 -15.84
C LEU A 95 -7.81 7.19 -16.46
N ALA A 96 -6.69 6.53 -16.20
CA ALA A 96 -5.39 6.89 -16.77
C ALA A 96 -5.38 6.67 -18.30
N ARG A 97 -5.87 5.51 -18.78
CA ARG A 97 -5.98 5.20 -20.22
C ARG A 97 -6.79 6.25 -20.95
N GLU A 98 -7.90 6.68 -20.38
CA GLU A 98 -8.81 7.65 -20.99
C GLU A 98 -8.37 9.12 -20.80
N GLY A 99 -7.16 9.36 -20.29
CA GLY A 99 -6.58 10.69 -20.13
C GLY A 99 -7.36 11.58 -19.15
N ARG A 100 -7.97 10.98 -18.10
CA ARG A 100 -8.75 11.72 -17.09
C ARG A 100 -7.89 12.26 -15.96
N VAL A 101 -6.66 11.74 -15.80
CA VAL A 101 -5.80 11.96 -14.63
C VAL A 101 -4.75 13.04 -14.93
N ARG A 102 -4.70 14.09 -14.12
CA ARG A 102 -3.62 15.08 -14.07
C ARG A 102 -2.51 14.64 -13.13
N SER A 103 -2.90 14.19 -11.94
CA SER A 103 -1.96 13.68 -10.94
C SER A 103 -2.54 12.47 -10.22
N ILE A 104 -1.66 11.58 -9.76
CA ILE A 104 -2.03 10.50 -8.87
C ILE A 104 -1.14 10.49 -7.64
N THR A 105 -1.76 10.27 -6.48
CA THR A 105 -1.11 9.97 -5.22
C THR A 105 -1.47 8.56 -4.79
N GLY A 106 -0.47 7.71 -4.59
CA GLY A 106 -0.66 6.31 -4.21
C GLY A 106 0.65 5.66 -3.81
N SER A 107 0.59 4.36 -3.47
CA SER A 107 1.75 3.64 -2.96
C SER A 107 2.34 2.62 -3.93
N PHE A 108 1.52 2.10 -4.84
CA PHE A 108 1.93 1.01 -5.72
C PHE A 108 1.38 1.20 -7.14
N LEU A 109 2.28 1.21 -8.11
CA LEU A 109 1.96 1.43 -9.52
C LEU A 109 1.65 0.12 -10.26
N GLY A 110 2.00 -1.01 -9.64
CA GLY A 110 1.81 -2.32 -10.23
C GLY A 110 2.56 -2.50 -11.54
N GLY A 111 2.00 -3.35 -12.40
CA GLY A 111 2.47 -3.58 -13.76
C GLY A 111 1.84 -2.67 -14.81
N ASN A 112 1.24 -1.53 -14.43
CA ASN A 112 0.58 -0.62 -15.37
C ASN A 112 1.60 0.17 -16.19
N ARG A 113 2.09 -0.46 -17.27
CA ARG A 113 3.08 0.13 -18.17
C ARG A 113 2.54 1.35 -18.91
N GLU A 114 1.25 1.37 -19.28
CA GLU A 114 0.63 2.53 -19.94
C GLU A 114 0.80 3.80 -19.09
N PHE A 115 0.56 3.70 -17.79
CA PHE A 115 0.78 4.82 -16.90
C PHE A 115 2.25 5.18 -16.75
N GLY A 116 3.14 4.19 -16.69
CA GLY A 116 4.58 4.41 -16.67
C GLY A 116 5.05 5.23 -17.88
N ASP A 117 4.55 4.89 -19.06
CA ASP A 117 4.87 5.60 -20.30
C ASP A 117 4.30 7.03 -20.28
N GLN A 118 3.08 7.24 -19.78
CA GLN A 118 2.50 8.59 -19.59
C GLN A 118 3.32 9.44 -18.62
N PHE A 119 3.80 8.84 -17.53
CA PHE A 119 4.66 9.52 -16.56
C PHE A 119 5.98 9.97 -17.18
N PHE A 120 6.68 9.10 -17.91
CA PHE A 120 7.92 9.45 -18.59
C PHE A 120 7.73 10.42 -19.77
N ARG A 121 6.54 10.46 -20.38
CA ARG A 121 6.20 11.50 -21.38
C ARG A 121 5.83 12.84 -20.73
N GLY A 122 5.69 12.90 -19.40
CA GLY A 122 5.32 14.13 -18.68
C GLY A 122 3.83 14.47 -18.73
N GLU A 123 2.98 13.53 -19.15
CA GLU A 123 1.53 13.71 -19.27
C GLU A 123 0.85 13.73 -17.91
N VAL A 124 1.37 12.97 -16.93
CA VAL A 124 0.82 12.84 -15.59
C VAL A 124 1.86 13.08 -14.51
N GLN A 125 1.42 13.60 -13.36
CA GLN A 125 2.24 13.71 -12.16
C GLN A 125 2.01 12.50 -11.25
N LEU A 126 3.10 11.99 -10.65
CA LEU A 126 3.09 10.86 -9.75
C LEU A 126 3.62 11.25 -8.37
N ASN A 127 2.80 11.09 -7.34
CA ASN A 127 3.16 11.31 -5.95
C ASN A 127 3.20 9.96 -5.21
N LEU A 128 4.37 9.31 -5.18
CA LEU A 128 4.54 8.06 -4.43
C LEU A 128 4.59 8.33 -2.93
N CYS A 129 3.85 7.54 -2.18
CA CYS A 129 3.76 7.58 -0.73
C CYS A 129 3.79 6.16 -0.14
N PRO A 130 4.52 5.89 0.96
CA PRO A 130 4.42 4.60 1.63
C PRO A 130 2.97 4.30 2.01
N GLN A 131 2.56 3.05 1.91
CA GLN A 131 1.14 2.67 1.94
C GLN A 131 0.48 2.96 3.28
N GLY A 132 1.14 2.64 4.40
CA GLY A 132 0.64 2.98 5.72
C GLY A 132 0.64 4.49 5.98
N THR A 133 1.66 5.19 5.47
CA THR A 133 1.67 6.67 5.51
C THR A 133 0.51 7.24 4.68
N PHE A 134 0.20 6.67 3.52
CA PHE A 134 -0.94 7.08 2.70
C PHE A 134 -2.26 6.89 3.43
N ALA A 135 -2.47 5.72 4.06
CA ALA A 135 -3.65 5.43 4.87
C ALA A 135 -3.80 6.43 6.02
N GLU A 136 -2.72 6.70 6.76
CA GLU A 136 -2.72 7.62 7.89
C GLU A 136 -2.93 9.08 7.46
N ARG A 137 -2.38 9.53 6.34
CA ARG A 137 -2.61 10.86 5.77
C ARG A 137 -4.09 11.08 5.42
N ILE A 138 -4.77 10.04 4.92
CA ILE A 138 -6.21 10.06 4.65
C ILE A 138 -6.98 10.12 5.97
N ARG A 139 -6.65 9.25 6.94
CA ARG A 139 -7.29 9.22 8.25
C ARG A 139 -7.11 10.56 9.00
N ALA A 140 -5.91 11.12 8.98
CA ALA A 140 -5.62 12.41 9.60
C ALA A 140 -6.51 13.52 9.04
N GLY A 141 -6.67 13.59 7.70
CA GLY A 141 -7.57 14.53 7.06
C GLY A 141 -9.03 14.36 7.48
N ALA A 142 -9.50 13.10 7.56
CA ALA A 142 -10.84 12.77 8.04
C ALA A 142 -11.06 13.20 9.50
N ALA A 143 -10.05 13.08 10.34
CA ALA A 143 -10.09 13.41 11.77
C ALA A 143 -9.84 14.88 12.09
N GLY A 144 -9.53 15.73 11.08
CA GLY A 144 -9.18 17.13 11.28
C GLY A 144 -7.77 17.35 11.84
N ILE A 145 -6.89 16.35 11.70
CA ILE A 145 -5.48 16.42 12.09
C ILE A 145 -4.67 16.88 10.87
N PRO A 146 -4.00 18.05 10.91
CA PRO A 146 -3.36 18.63 9.73
C PRO A 146 -2.08 17.90 9.31
N ALA A 147 -1.37 17.28 10.27
CA ALA A 147 -0.10 16.58 10.06
C ALA A 147 0.22 15.66 11.24
N PHE A 148 1.11 14.71 11.03
CA PHE A 148 1.59 13.79 12.06
C PHE A 148 3.04 13.39 11.79
N TYR A 149 3.72 12.85 12.80
CA TYR A 149 5.05 12.27 12.67
C TYR A 149 4.98 10.76 12.53
N THR A 150 5.74 10.21 11.57
CA THR A 150 5.84 8.76 11.33
C THR A 150 7.30 8.32 11.21
N PRO A 151 7.68 7.13 11.69
CA PRO A 151 9.03 6.60 11.47
C PRO A 151 9.23 6.10 10.03
N THR A 152 8.15 5.85 9.30
CA THR A 152 8.15 5.30 7.94
C THR A 152 8.87 6.22 6.98
N GLY A 153 9.87 5.68 6.26
CA GLY A 153 10.59 6.43 5.24
C GLY A 153 11.73 7.33 5.76
N TYR A 154 11.99 7.40 7.07
CA TYR A 154 13.13 8.14 7.60
C TYR A 154 14.45 7.65 6.97
N GLY A 155 15.31 8.58 6.55
CA GLY A 155 16.60 8.28 5.91
C GLY A 155 16.53 7.86 4.43
N THR A 156 15.34 7.67 3.87
CA THR A 156 15.12 7.28 2.48
C THR A 156 14.90 8.48 1.55
N ALA A 157 14.70 8.24 0.26
CA ALA A 157 14.34 9.25 -0.74
C ALA A 157 13.06 10.01 -0.39
N VAL A 158 12.13 9.39 0.35
CA VAL A 158 10.91 10.05 0.86
C VAL A 158 11.28 11.18 1.83
N HIS A 159 12.14 10.89 2.81
CA HIS A 159 12.62 11.90 3.77
C HIS A 159 13.42 13.00 3.09
N LYS A 160 14.36 12.62 2.22
CA LYS A 160 15.32 13.54 1.58
C LYS A 160 14.70 14.42 0.50
N GLY A 161 13.48 14.09 0.04
CA GLY A 161 12.85 14.83 -1.05
C GLY A 161 13.48 14.55 -2.42
N GLU A 162 13.80 13.31 -2.68
CA GLU A 162 14.51 12.89 -3.92
C GLU A 162 13.61 12.15 -4.92
N LEU A 163 12.28 12.06 -4.64
CA LEU A 163 11.36 11.39 -5.54
C LEU A 163 11.00 12.29 -6.72
N VAL A 164 11.18 11.80 -7.95
CA VAL A 164 10.71 12.50 -9.15
C VAL A 164 9.18 12.42 -9.22
N LEU A 165 8.54 13.58 -9.25
CA LEU A 165 7.08 13.71 -9.30
C LEU A 165 6.56 13.96 -10.72
N LYS A 166 7.37 14.57 -11.60
CA LYS A 166 6.99 14.84 -12.98
C LYS A 166 8.22 14.91 -13.87
N TYR A 167 8.07 14.38 -15.07
CA TYR A 167 9.02 14.54 -16.16
C TYR A 167 8.50 15.56 -17.19
N GLU A 168 9.40 16.11 -17.98
CA GLU A 168 9.13 16.77 -19.25
C GLU A 168 9.89 16.03 -20.34
N LYS A 169 9.22 15.74 -21.43
CA LYS A 169 9.83 15.12 -22.62
C LYS A 169 9.54 15.97 -23.84
N LYS A 170 10.59 16.49 -24.47
CA LYS A 170 10.54 17.15 -25.78
C LYS A 170 10.77 16.12 -26.87
N GLU A 171 10.24 16.41 -28.06
CA GLU A 171 10.41 15.53 -29.21
C GLU A 171 11.90 15.34 -29.54
N GLY A 172 12.36 14.09 -29.64
CA GLY A 172 13.76 13.74 -29.88
C GLY A 172 14.69 13.82 -28.66
N GLU A 173 14.21 14.23 -27.48
CA GLU A 173 15.00 14.30 -26.25
C GLU A 173 14.65 13.18 -25.27
N GLU A 174 15.59 12.88 -24.36
CA GLU A 174 15.31 12.05 -23.20
C GLU A 174 14.42 12.80 -22.19
N ALA A 175 13.57 12.06 -21.45
CA ALA A 175 12.74 12.62 -20.41
C ALA A 175 13.60 13.21 -19.27
N LYS A 176 13.34 14.46 -18.88
CA LYS A 176 14.06 15.15 -17.80
C LYS A 176 13.13 15.38 -16.61
N PRO A 177 13.58 15.13 -15.37
CA PRO A 177 12.81 15.52 -14.17
C PRO A 177 12.61 17.03 -14.12
N VAL A 178 11.34 17.47 -13.95
CA VAL A 178 11.00 18.92 -13.82
C VAL A 178 10.34 19.23 -12.47
N LEU A 179 9.88 18.21 -11.77
CA LEU A 179 9.35 18.36 -10.42
C LEU A 179 9.86 17.22 -9.54
N ILE A 180 10.47 17.57 -8.42
CA ILE A 180 11.01 16.65 -7.43
C ILE A 180 10.32 16.92 -6.09
N SER A 181 10.14 15.90 -5.27
CA SER A 181 9.53 16.02 -3.94
C SER A 181 10.36 16.91 -3.03
N LYS A 182 9.72 17.52 -2.02
CA LYS A 182 10.42 18.32 -1.02
C LYS A 182 10.92 17.44 0.13
N PRO A 183 12.05 17.78 0.78
CA PRO A 183 12.45 17.14 2.02
C PRO A 183 11.37 17.27 3.10
N ARG A 184 11.22 16.24 3.94
CA ARG A 184 10.33 16.26 5.10
C ARG A 184 11.09 16.79 6.31
N GLU A 185 10.42 17.58 7.13
CA GLU A 185 10.90 17.89 8.47
C GLU A 185 11.07 16.58 9.26
N SER A 186 12.15 16.47 10.03
CA SER A 186 12.33 15.32 10.91
C SER A 186 12.48 15.75 12.36
N ARG A 187 12.03 14.89 13.27
CA ARG A 187 12.12 15.08 14.70
C ARG A 187 12.37 13.77 15.43
N ARG A 188 13.22 13.84 16.45
CA ARG A 188 13.50 12.70 17.32
C ARG A 188 12.53 12.66 18.49
N PHE A 189 11.91 11.48 18.69
CA PHE A 189 11.10 11.17 19.86
C PHE A 189 11.64 9.91 20.53
N GLY A 190 12.05 10.05 21.79
CA GLY A 190 12.77 8.99 22.50
C GLY A 190 14.08 8.63 21.80
N ASN A 191 14.23 7.37 21.42
CA ASN A 191 15.40 6.84 20.72
C ASN A 191 15.22 6.72 19.20
N ARG A 192 14.05 7.12 18.64
CA ARG A 192 13.70 6.96 17.22
C ARG A 192 13.53 8.30 16.53
N ASP A 193 13.84 8.32 15.25
CA ASP A 193 13.67 9.47 14.38
C ASP A 193 12.40 9.31 13.52
N PHE A 194 11.68 10.41 13.32
CA PHE A 194 10.39 10.48 12.63
C PHE A 194 10.42 11.58 11.59
N ILE A 195 9.59 11.48 10.57
CA ILE A 195 9.36 12.52 9.57
C ILE A 195 7.92 13.05 9.65
N LEU A 196 7.75 14.33 9.35
CA LEU A 196 6.44 14.98 9.29
C LEU A 196 5.76 14.66 7.96
N GLU A 197 4.51 14.20 8.04
CA GLU A 197 3.64 14.01 6.88
C GLU A 197 2.34 14.79 7.05
N GLU A 198 1.94 15.50 5.98
CA GLU A 198 0.72 16.31 5.97
C GLU A 198 -0.50 15.47 5.57
N ALA A 199 -1.66 15.82 6.12
CA ALA A 199 -2.93 15.18 5.80
C ALA A 199 -3.32 15.37 4.32
N ILE A 200 -4.10 14.42 3.81
CA ILE A 200 -4.73 14.47 2.49
C ILE A 200 -6.21 14.80 2.65
N TYR A 201 -6.75 15.62 1.72
CA TYR A 201 -8.16 15.97 1.67
C TYR A 201 -8.72 15.76 0.28
N GLY A 202 -9.84 14.98 0.18
CA GLY A 202 -10.56 14.72 -1.05
C GLY A 202 -11.80 15.60 -1.21
N ASP A 203 -12.17 15.90 -2.47
CA ASP A 203 -13.47 16.52 -2.77
C ASP A 203 -14.55 15.44 -2.88
N TYR A 204 -14.24 14.35 -3.58
CA TYR A 204 -15.13 13.20 -3.78
C TYR A 204 -14.41 11.90 -3.40
N ALA A 205 -15.16 10.97 -2.78
CA ALA A 205 -14.76 9.57 -2.64
C ALA A 205 -15.70 8.69 -3.45
N LEU A 206 -15.14 7.88 -4.32
CA LEU A 206 -15.81 6.79 -5.02
C LEU A 206 -15.39 5.51 -4.31
N ILE A 207 -16.32 4.85 -3.63
CA ILE A 207 -16.05 3.67 -2.82
C ILE A 207 -16.98 2.52 -3.21
N HIS A 208 -16.55 1.30 -2.87
CA HIS A 208 -17.35 0.09 -3.01
C HIS A 208 -17.65 -0.50 -1.61
N ALA A 209 -18.86 -1.00 -1.43
CA ALA A 209 -19.25 -1.76 -0.23
C ALA A 209 -20.15 -2.93 -0.60
N ARG A 210 -20.18 -3.96 0.25
CA ARG A 210 -21.03 -5.14 0.07
C ARG A 210 -22.51 -4.78 0.19
N LYS A 211 -22.87 -4.03 1.23
CA LYS A 211 -24.25 -3.74 1.58
C LYS A 211 -24.42 -2.32 2.12
N ALA A 212 -25.51 -1.66 1.73
CA ALA A 212 -25.98 -0.43 2.35
C ALA A 212 -27.42 -0.56 2.82
N ASP A 213 -27.80 0.06 3.94
CA ASP A 213 -29.20 0.40 4.16
C ASP A 213 -29.57 1.70 3.40
N GLU A 214 -30.87 1.96 3.27
CA GLU A 214 -31.39 3.16 2.57
C GLU A 214 -30.94 4.48 3.23
N ALA A 215 -30.56 4.46 4.52
CA ALA A 215 -29.99 5.61 5.23
C ALA A 215 -28.52 5.83 4.90
N GLY A 216 -27.80 4.82 4.40
CA GLY A 216 -26.38 4.87 4.02
C GLY A 216 -25.42 4.31 5.06
N ASN A 217 -25.88 3.47 5.98
CA ASN A 217 -24.98 2.66 6.78
C ASN A 217 -24.39 1.55 5.91
N LEU A 218 -23.07 1.33 5.95
CA LEU A 218 -22.40 0.39 5.07
C LEU A 218 -21.80 -0.80 5.83
N ILE A 219 -21.83 -1.95 5.19
CA ILE A 219 -21.04 -3.14 5.51
C ILE A 219 -20.08 -3.41 4.35
N PHE A 220 -18.81 -3.54 4.64
CA PHE A 220 -17.79 -4.07 3.73
C PHE A 220 -17.65 -5.58 3.92
N HIS A 221 -17.09 -6.26 2.93
CA HIS A 221 -16.82 -7.68 3.03
C HIS A 221 -15.31 -7.92 3.01
N SER A 222 -14.79 -8.62 4.03
CA SER A 222 -13.38 -9.02 4.13
C SER A 222 -12.40 -7.92 3.69
N THR A 223 -11.43 -8.24 2.81
CA THR A 223 -10.38 -7.32 2.38
C THR A 223 -10.87 -6.17 1.47
N ALA A 224 -12.14 -6.16 1.05
CA ALA A 224 -12.71 -5.00 0.34
C ALA A 224 -12.93 -3.78 1.23
N ARG A 225 -12.82 -3.91 2.57
CA ARG A 225 -12.84 -2.76 3.47
C ARG A 225 -11.65 -1.84 3.26
N ASN A 226 -10.47 -2.36 3.04
CA ASN A 226 -9.19 -1.72 2.69
C ASN A 226 -9.16 -0.18 2.78
N PHE A 227 -9.00 0.52 1.65
CA PHE A 227 -9.01 1.99 1.58
C PHE A 227 -10.42 2.61 1.46
N ASN A 228 -11.46 1.79 1.27
CA ASN A 228 -12.83 2.27 1.12
C ASN A 228 -13.33 3.01 2.36
N ASP A 229 -13.12 2.44 3.56
CA ASP A 229 -13.55 3.03 4.84
C ASP A 229 -12.84 4.39 5.10
N PRO A 230 -11.50 4.51 5.14
CA PRO A 230 -10.85 5.79 5.44
C PRO A 230 -11.11 6.88 4.38
N MET A 231 -11.22 6.52 3.10
CA MET A 231 -11.52 7.50 2.03
C MET A 231 -12.92 8.06 2.15
N ALA A 232 -13.90 7.22 2.48
CA ALA A 232 -15.28 7.67 2.70
C ALA A 232 -15.39 8.65 3.87
N ARG A 233 -14.60 8.48 4.92
CA ARG A 233 -14.58 9.39 6.07
C ARG A 233 -13.92 10.74 5.75
N ASN A 234 -13.07 10.79 4.72
CA ASN A 234 -12.23 11.95 4.42
C ASN A 234 -12.89 12.93 3.45
N ALA A 235 -13.50 12.44 2.38
CA ALA A 235 -14.00 13.27 1.30
C ALA A 235 -15.18 14.16 1.71
N ARG A 236 -15.38 15.27 1.00
CA ARG A 236 -16.54 16.16 1.20
C ARG A 236 -17.83 15.52 0.75
N VAL A 237 -17.78 14.73 -0.33
CA VAL A 237 -18.92 13.98 -0.90
C VAL A 237 -18.48 12.55 -1.11
N THR A 238 -19.18 11.63 -0.47
CA THR A 238 -18.93 10.19 -0.62
C THR A 238 -20.04 9.53 -1.42
N ILE A 239 -19.65 8.84 -2.49
CA ILE A 239 -20.51 8.09 -3.38
C ILE A 239 -20.17 6.61 -3.22
N ALA A 240 -21.11 5.85 -2.63
CA ALA A 240 -20.93 4.42 -2.38
C ALA A 240 -21.64 3.58 -3.44
N GLU A 241 -20.87 2.84 -4.23
CA GLU A 241 -21.37 1.75 -5.06
C GLU A 241 -21.55 0.52 -4.17
N VAL A 242 -22.74 -0.10 -4.20
CA VAL A 242 -23.05 -1.22 -3.29
C VAL A 242 -23.67 -2.40 -4.03
N GLU A 243 -23.31 -3.61 -3.62
CA GLU A 243 -23.87 -4.83 -4.21
C GLU A 243 -25.31 -5.08 -3.76
N GLU A 244 -25.69 -4.65 -2.56
CA GLU A 244 -27.04 -4.84 -2.03
C GLU A 244 -27.53 -3.59 -1.31
N ILE A 245 -28.79 -3.20 -1.55
CA ILE A 245 -29.47 -2.13 -0.80
C ILE A 245 -30.60 -2.76 -0.01
N VAL A 246 -30.64 -2.53 1.29
CA VAL A 246 -31.63 -3.10 2.21
C VAL A 246 -32.41 -2.00 2.95
N PRO A 247 -33.61 -2.29 3.46
CA PRO A 247 -34.39 -1.34 4.26
C PRO A 247 -33.64 -0.87 5.50
N VAL A 248 -33.93 0.36 5.95
CA VAL A 248 -33.42 0.89 7.23
C VAL A 248 -33.80 -0.05 8.38
N GLY A 249 -32.82 -0.36 9.24
CA GLY A 249 -32.97 -1.27 10.37
C GLY A 249 -32.68 -2.74 10.06
N SER A 250 -32.35 -3.08 8.80
CA SER A 250 -31.91 -4.43 8.42
C SER A 250 -30.46 -4.73 8.79
N ILE A 251 -29.66 -3.70 9.07
CA ILE A 251 -28.27 -3.82 9.53
C ILE A 251 -28.27 -3.50 11.03
N SER A 252 -27.74 -4.42 11.86
CA SER A 252 -27.55 -4.18 13.29
C SER A 252 -26.55 -3.03 13.49
N SER A 253 -26.76 -2.22 14.53
CA SER A 253 -25.82 -1.13 14.87
C SER A 253 -24.39 -1.61 15.11
N ASP A 254 -24.21 -2.84 15.59
CA ASP A 254 -22.91 -3.45 15.86
C ASP A 254 -22.23 -3.99 14.58
N GLU A 255 -23.00 -4.18 13.48
CA GLU A 255 -22.48 -4.64 12.19
C GLU A 255 -22.15 -3.48 11.24
N VAL A 256 -22.53 -2.24 11.57
CA VAL A 256 -22.24 -1.08 10.74
C VAL A 256 -20.74 -0.78 10.77
N HIS A 257 -20.06 -0.99 9.64
CA HIS A 257 -18.66 -0.63 9.50
C HIS A 257 -18.45 0.87 9.25
N LEU A 258 -19.28 1.48 8.41
CA LEU A 258 -19.24 2.90 8.12
C LEU A 258 -20.62 3.53 8.37
N PRO A 259 -20.75 4.45 9.35
CA PRO A 259 -22.00 5.15 9.62
C PRO A 259 -22.45 6.04 8.47
N SER A 260 -23.76 6.13 8.31
CA SER A 260 -24.46 6.87 7.24
C SER A 260 -24.13 8.36 7.16
N ILE A 261 -23.57 8.96 8.23
CA ILE A 261 -23.13 10.36 8.27
C ILE A 261 -21.99 10.65 7.25
N PHE A 262 -21.25 9.63 6.87
CA PHE A 262 -20.12 9.73 5.92
C PHE A 262 -20.52 9.44 4.47
N VAL A 263 -21.76 8.99 4.20
CA VAL A 263 -22.22 8.59 2.88
C VAL A 263 -23.26 9.58 2.39
N ASP A 264 -23.01 10.23 1.27
CA ASP A 264 -23.91 11.21 0.67
C ASP A 264 -24.82 10.58 -0.41
N ARG A 265 -24.29 9.61 -1.18
CA ARG A 265 -24.97 8.98 -2.31
C ARG A 265 -24.73 7.48 -2.32
N ILE A 266 -25.75 6.74 -2.68
CA ILE A 266 -25.74 5.28 -2.82
C ILE A 266 -26.10 4.93 -4.26
N VAL A 267 -25.28 4.09 -4.86
CA VAL A 267 -25.48 3.58 -6.23
C VAL A 267 -25.49 2.06 -6.18
N LYS A 268 -26.48 1.44 -6.82
CA LYS A 268 -26.48 -0.02 -7.00
C LYS A 268 -25.37 -0.40 -7.99
N ALA A 269 -24.54 -1.37 -7.64
CA ALA A 269 -23.55 -1.93 -8.54
C ALA A 269 -24.21 -2.60 -9.74
N GLU A 270 -23.79 -2.22 -10.95
CA GLU A 270 -24.29 -2.77 -12.21
C GLU A 270 -23.27 -3.69 -12.88
N LEU A 271 -21.98 -3.52 -12.56
CA LEU A 271 -20.86 -4.31 -13.10
C LEU A 271 -20.35 -5.29 -12.05
N PRO A 272 -19.99 -6.52 -12.44
CA PRO A 272 -19.47 -7.51 -11.53
C PRO A 272 -18.07 -7.13 -11.04
N LEU A 273 -17.73 -7.56 -9.82
CA LEU A 273 -16.37 -7.48 -9.29
C LEU A 273 -15.41 -8.43 -10.04
N GLU A 274 -14.13 -8.15 -9.94
CA GLU A 274 -13.08 -8.93 -10.62
C GLU A 274 -11.96 -9.31 -9.64
N VAL A 275 -11.42 -10.51 -9.82
CA VAL A 275 -10.17 -10.93 -9.18
C VAL A 275 -9.00 -10.56 -10.10
N GLU A 276 -7.93 -10.00 -9.55
CA GLU A 276 -6.73 -9.65 -10.33
C GLU A 276 -5.93 -10.91 -10.69
N LYS A 277 -5.74 -11.81 -9.71
CA LYS A 277 -5.01 -13.08 -9.87
C LYS A 277 -5.75 -14.21 -9.18
N VAL A 278 -6.27 -15.13 -9.97
CA VAL A 278 -6.81 -16.40 -9.46
C VAL A 278 -5.64 -17.35 -9.22
N CYS A 279 -5.45 -17.72 -7.96
CA CYS A 279 -4.48 -18.71 -7.53
C CYS A 279 -5.22 -19.87 -6.86
N LEU A 280 -4.88 -21.11 -7.25
CA LEU A 280 -5.46 -22.31 -6.69
C LEU A 280 -4.36 -23.15 -6.02
N SER A 281 -4.73 -23.93 -5.01
CA SER A 281 -3.84 -24.89 -4.37
C SER A 281 -3.41 -25.95 -5.37
N LYS A 282 -2.12 -26.31 -5.33
CA LYS A 282 -1.60 -27.42 -6.14
C LYS A 282 -2.01 -28.75 -5.51
N PRO A 283 -2.29 -29.80 -6.32
CA PRO A 283 -2.50 -31.15 -5.80
C PRO A 283 -1.28 -31.62 -5.00
N GLU A 284 -1.51 -32.31 -3.89
CA GLU A 284 -0.44 -33.00 -3.16
C GLU A 284 0.19 -34.08 -4.06
N GLY A 285 1.51 -34.05 -4.24
CA GLY A 285 2.24 -35.12 -4.93
C GLY A 285 3.20 -34.72 -6.04
N ASP A 286 3.21 -33.46 -6.50
CA ASP A 286 4.22 -32.97 -7.46
C ASP A 286 5.54 -32.65 -6.74
N ALA A 287 6.30 -33.71 -6.37
CA ALA A 287 7.66 -33.57 -5.89
C ALA A 287 8.61 -33.23 -7.07
N THR A 288 8.54 -31.96 -7.50
CA THR A 288 9.54 -31.38 -8.40
C THR A 288 10.82 -31.09 -7.60
N GLU A 289 11.96 -31.14 -8.26
CA GLU A 289 13.27 -30.76 -7.70
C GLU A 289 13.13 -29.31 -7.09
N LEU A 290 13.62 -29.14 -5.86
CA LEU A 290 13.52 -27.86 -5.15
C LEU A 290 14.23 -26.76 -5.94
N THR A 291 13.51 -25.70 -6.26
CA THR A 291 14.12 -24.51 -6.86
C THR A 291 14.92 -23.72 -5.81
N LYS A 292 15.75 -22.77 -6.25
CA LYS A 292 16.44 -21.84 -5.33
C LYS A 292 15.47 -21.13 -4.39
N ARG A 293 14.28 -20.76 -4.89
CA ARG A 293 13.23 -20.11 -4.10
C ARG A 293 12.68 -21.03 -3.02
N ASP A 294 12.53 -22.30 -3.34
CA ASP A 294 12.06 -23.33 -2.40
C ASP A 294 13.08 -23.56 -1.28
N ILE A 295 14.39 -23.60 -1.62
CA ILE A 295 15.48 -23.70 -0.65
C ILE A 295 15.42 -22.52 0.35
N ILE A 296 15.31 -21.29 -0.16
CA ILE A 296 15.23 -20.08 0.66
C ILE A 296 13.97 -20.12 1.53
N ALA A 297 12.80 -20.40 0.96
CA ALA A 297 11.52 -20.43 1.68
C ALA A 297 11.50 -21.52 2.76
N LYS A 298 12.02 -22.70 2.47
CA LYS A 298 12.16 -23.80 3.43
C LYS A 298 13.06 -23.42 4.60
N ARG A 299 14.22 -22.78 4.32
CA ARG A 299 15.11 -22.31 5.39
C ARG A 299 14.45 -21.18 6.18
N ALA A 300 13.72 -20.28 5.53
CA ALA A 300 13.01 -19.18 6.19
C ALA A 300 11.88 -19.67 7.11
N ALA A 301 11.22 -20.76 6.77
CA ALA A 301 10.19 -21.38 7.63
C ALA A 301 10.75 -21.79 9.01
N ALA A 302 12.03 -22.15 9.09
CA ALA A 302 12.69 -22.48 10.36
C ALA A 302 12.90 -21.25 11.30
N GLU A 303 12.69 -20.03 10.81
CA GLU A 303 12.74 -18.81 11.62
C GLU A 303 11.41 -18.52 12.34
N LEU A 304 10.36 -19.28 12.04
CA LEU A 304 9.02 -19.10 12.60
C LEU A 304 8.74 -20.12 13.70
N SER A 305 8.06 -19.66 14.72
CA SER A 305 7.61 -20.47 15.85
C SER A 305 6.09 -20.42 15.97
N ASP A 306 5.53 -21.40 16.64
CA ASP A 306 4.10 -21.52 16.90
C ASP A 306 3.53 -20.24 17.56
N GLY A 307 2.37 -19.79 17.10
CA GLY A 307 1.67 -18.62 17.59
C GLY A 307 2.19 -17.25 17.12
N MET A 308 3.25 -17.20 16.30
CA MET A 308 3.78 -15.92 15.79
C MET A 308 2.81 -15.21 14.83
N TYR A 309 2.78 -13.89 14.94
CA TYR A 309 2.15 -12.99 13.96
C TYR A 309 3.17 -12.55 12.92
N VAL A 310 2.93 -12.90 11.67
CA VAL A 310 3.91 -12.69 10.60
C VAL A 310 3.34 -11.94 9.41
N ASN A 311 4.15 -11.07 8.77
CA ASN A 311 3.82 -10.51 7.48
C ASN A 311 4.76 -11.07 6.40
N LEU A 312 4.17 -11.52 5.30
CA LEU A 312 4.90 -12.11 4.17
C LEU A 312 4.78 -11.20 2.95
N GLY A 313 5.91 -10.67 2.50
CA GLY A 313 6.00 -9.87 1.29
C GLY A 313 5.65 -10.68 0.03
N VAL A 314 5.26 -9.98 -1.01
CA VAL A 314 4.85 -10.58 -2.29
C VAL A 314 5.98 -11.41 -2.93
N GLY A 315 5.64 -12.57 -3.44
CA GLY A 315 6.54 -13.44 -4.21
C GLY A 315 7.17 -14.53 -3.36
N MET A 316 8.49 -14.53 -3.16
CA MET A 316 9.21 -15.59 -2.46
C MET A 316 8.74 -15.80 -1.01
N PRO A 317 8.50 -14.76 -0.20
CA PRO A 317 7.99 -14.94 1.15
C PRO A 317 6.65 -15.69 1.23
N ASN A 318 5.77 -15.55 0.23
CA ASN A 318 4.50 -16.28 0.19
C ASN A 318 4.65 -17.80 0.07
N LEU A 319 5.84 -18.31 -0.24
CA LEU A 319 6.11 -19.75 -0.27
C LEU A 319 6.40 -20.33 1.14
N VAL A 320 6.76 -19.47 2.11
CA VAL A 320 7.20 -19.92 3.45
C VAL A 320 6.16 -20.79 4.17
N PRO A 321 4.86 -20.47 4.17
CA PRO A 321 3.85 -21.28 4.84
C PRO A 321 3.80 -22.74 4.35
N SER A 322 4.15 -22.99 3.09
CA SER A 322 4.16 -24.36 2.51
C SER A 322 5.26 -25.26 3.09
N TYR A 323 6.21 -24.70 3.84
CA TYR A 323 7.36 -25.41 4.43
C TYR A 323 7.34 -25.42 5.96
N LEU A 324 6.28 -24.89 6.60
CA LEU A 324 6.12 -24.97 8.05
C LEU A 324 5.95 -26.42 8.49
N SER A 325 6.49 -26.76 9.66
CA SER A 325 6.21 -28.05 10.28
C SER A 325 4.74 -28.10 10.71
N LYS A 326 4.18 -29.32 10.80
CA LYS A 326 2.76 -29.48 11.18
C LYS A 326 2.43 -29.00 12.59
N ASP A 327 3.44 -28.83 13.42
CA ASP A 327 3.33 -28.40 14.82
C ASP A 327 3.53 -26.87 14.98
N VAL A 328 3.75 -26.14 13.88
CA VAL A 328 3.94 -24.68 13.86
C VAL A 328 2.77 -24.05 13.14
N ASP A 329 1.94 -23.33 13.88
CA ASP A 329 0.84 -22.54 13.37
C ASP A 329 1.15 -21.04 13.54
N VAL A 330 1.08 -20.27 12.47
CA VAL A 330 1.37 -18.83 12.46
C VAL A 330 0.16 -18.03 11.96
N TYR A 331 0.01 -16.84 12.49
CA TYR A 331 -1.03 -15.89 12.04
C TYR A 331 -0.47 -14.98 10.96
N VAL A 332 -0.80 -15.27 9.72
CA VAL A 332 -0.34 -14.45 8.59
C VAL A 332 -1.22 -13.20 8.48
N HIS A 333 -0.58 -12.04 8.60
CA HIS A 333 -1.15 -10.72 8.34
C HIS A 333 -0.91 -10.32 6.89
N THR A 334 -1.90 -9.72 6.24
CA THR A 334 -1.74 -9.10 4.93
C THR A 334 -2.13 -7.62 4.98
N GLU A 335 -1.28 -6.77 4.40
CA GLU A 335 -1.35 -5.31 4.52
C GLU A 335 -2.66 -4.69 3.98
N ASN A 336 -3.38 -5.40 3.12
CA ASN A 336 -4.68 -4.98 2.61
C ASN A 336 -5.84 -5.15 3.60
N GLY A 337 -5.57 -5.68 4.81
CA GLY A 337 -6.52 -5.65 5.93
C GLY A 337 -7.09 -6.99 6.34
N LEU A 338 -6.26 -8.04 6.39
CA LEU A 338 -6.65 -9.35 6.92
C LEU A 338 -5.56 -9.92 7.83
N LEU A 339 -5.95 -10.42 8.98
CA LEU A 339 -5.17 -11.27 9.87
C LEU A 339 -5.81 -12.66 9.87
N GLY A 340 -5.01 -13.72 9.65
CA GLY A 340 -5.51 -15.08 9.55
C GLY A 340 -5.76 -15.49 8.09
N VAL A 341 -4.74 -15.29 7.22
CA VAL A 341 -4.74 -15.79 5.84
C VAL A 341 -4.76 -17.31 5.84
N GLY A 342 -5.71 -17.89 5.14
CA GLY A 342 -5.81 -19.32 4.89
C GLY A 342 -5.08 -19.76 3.61
N PRO A 343 -5.15 -21.06 3.26
CA PRO A 343 -4.56 -21.58 2.04
C PRO A 343 -5.21 -21.01 0.77
N TYR A 344 -4.59 -21.27 -0.38
CA TYR A 344 -5.23 -20.99 -1.67
C TYR A 344 -6.50 -21.84 -1.83
N PRO A 345 -7.57 -21.31 -2.48
CA PRO A 345 -8.77 -22.08 -2.80
C PRO A 345 -8.41 -23.34 -3.59
N SER A 346 -9.15 -24.44 -3.35
CA SER A 346 -8.94 -25.69 -4.08
C SER A 346 -9.62 -25.71 -5.45
N ARG A 347 -10.66 -24.89 -5.66
CA ARG A 347 -11.46 -24.81 -6.88
C ARG A 347 -11.77 -23.36 -7.24
N GLU A 348 -11.98 -23.09 -8.52
CA GLU A 348 -12.35 -21.73 -8.97
C GLU A 348 -13.68 -21.24 -8.37
N GLU A 349 -14.63 -22.13 -8.10
CA GLU A 349 -15.92 -21.78 -7.48
C GLU A 349 -15.80 -21.31 -6.02
N ASP A 350 -14.69 -21.61 -5.35
CA ASP A 350 -14.40 -21.18 -4.00
C ASP A 350 -13.67 -19.81 -3.96
N VAL A 351 -13.34 -19.24 -5.12
CA VAL A 351 -12.68 -17.94 -5.24
C VAL A 351 -13.66 -16.81 -4.98
N HIS A 352 -13.33 -15.95 -4.01
CA HIS A 352 -14.12 -14.74 -3.72
C HIS A 352 -13.36 -13.48 -4.11
N THR A 353 -14.06 -12.52 -4.73
CA THR A 353 -13.45 -11.24 -5.21
C THR A 353 -12.90 -10.36 -4.11
N ASP A 354 -13.45 -10.48 -2.91
CA ASP A 354 -13.10 -9.66 -1.74
C ASP A 354 -12.11 -10.33 -0.79
N ILE A 355 -11.66 -11.55 -1.10
CA ILE A 355 -10.74 -12.31 -0.24
C ILE A 355 -9.42 -12.51 -0.98
N ILE A 356 -8.51 -11.54 -0.82
CA ILE A 356 -7.21 -11.54 -1.49
C ILE A 356 -6.08 -11.21 -0.51
N ASN A 357 -4.87 -11.67 -0.85
CA ASN A 357 -3.66 -11.27 -0.13
C ASN A 357 -3.05 -9.97 -0.71
N ALA A 358 -1.95 -9.51 -0.10
CA ALA A 358 -1.20 -8.34 -0.57
C ALA A 358 -0.64 -8.49 -1.99
N GLY A 359 -0.42 -9.74 -2.46
CA GLY A 359 -0.04 -10.07 -3.83
C GLY A 359 -1.18 -10.00 -4.83
N LYS A 360 -2.41 -9.71 -4.35
CA LYS A 360 -3.66 -9.68 -5.11
C LYS A 360 -4.07 -11.06 -5.65
N GLU A 361 -3.62 -12.08 -4.97
CA GLU A 361 -3.92 -13.48 -5.22
C GLU A 361 -5.15 -13.89 -4.41
N SER A 362 -6.05 -14.69 -5.00
CA SER A 362 -7.17 -15.29 -4.29
C SER A 362 -6.67 -16.20 -3.16
N ILE A 363 -7.23 -16.04 -1.97
CA ILE A 363 -6.92 -16.84 -0.78
C ILE A 363 -8.22 -17.27 -0.12
N THR A 364 -8.12 -18.09 0.92
CA THR A 364 -9.19 -18.32 1.89
C THR A 364 -8.89 -17.62 3.21
N GLU A 365 -9.86 -17.57 4.09
CA GLU A 365 -9.72 -17.09 5.45
C GLU A 365 -9.67 -18.25 6.43
N ARG A 366 -8.90 -18.10 7.49
CA ARG A 366 -8.98 -19.02 8.64
C ARG A 366 -10.30 -18.81 9.38
N PRO A 367 -10.79 -19.81 10.13
CA PRO A 367 -12.02 -19.65 10.94
C PRO A 367 -11.93 -18.56 12.00
N ASP A 368 -10.73 -18.23 12.45
CA ASP A 368 -10.40 -17.20 13.45
C ASP A 368 -9.86 -15.91 12.83
N ALA A 369 -10.03 -15.73 11.52
CA ALA A 369 -9.56 -14.56 10.81
C ALA A 369 -10.32 -13.28 11.22
N ALA A 370 -9.64 -12.14 11.09
CA ALA A 370 -10.21 -10.81 11.29
C ALA A 370 -9.88 -9.89 10.12
N ALA A 371 -10.93 -9.24 9.57
CA ALA A 371 -10.79 -8.27 8.50
C ALA A 371 -10.99 -6.84 9.02
N PHE A 372 -10.17 -5.91 8.53
CA PHE A 372 -10.17 -4.51 8.93
C PHE A 372 -9.75 -3.60 7.77
N ASP A 373 -9.82 -2.28 7.99
CA ASP A 373 -9.40 -1.31 6.99
C ASP A 373 -7.86 -1.15 6.92
N ALA A 374 -7.39 -0.38 5.95
CA ALA A 374 -5.96 -0.15 5.75
C ALA A 374 -5.32 0.62 6.91
N VAL A 375 -6.06 1.46 7.63
CA VAL A 375 -5.52 2.21 8.78
C VAL A 375 -5.19 1.25 9.91
N ALA A 376 -6.16 0.43 10.32
CA ALA A 376 -5.96 -0.59 11.36
C ALA A 376 -4.87 -1.60 10.98
N SER A 377 -4.78 -1.99 9.69
CA SER A 377 -3.72 -2.85 9.18
C SER A 377 -2.33 -2.25 9.45
N PHE A 378 -2.14 -0.98 9.13
CA PHE A 378 -0.85 -0.33 9.34
C PHE A 378 -0.60 0.14 10.77
N ASP A 379 -1.63 0.23 11.63
CA ASP A 379 -1.45 0.36 13.08
C ASP A 379 -0.79 -0.90 13.66
N ILE A 380 -1.22 -2.10 13.21
CA ILE A 380 -0.57 -3.37 13.56
C ILE A 380 0.91 -3.35 13.16
N VAL A 381 1.21 -2.92 11.93
CA VAL A 381 2.57 -2.89 11.36
C VAL A 381 3.47 -1.90 12.12
N ARG A 382 3.10 -0.61 12.12
CA ARG A 382 3.93 0.45 12.72
C ARG A 382 3.97 0.37 14.25
N GLY A 383 2.89 -0.12 14.86
CA GLY A 383 2.79 -0.35 16.30
C GLY A 383 3.72 -1.45 16.82
N GLY A 384 4.27 -2.30 15.92
CA GLY A 384 5.16 -3.39 16.29
C GLY A 384 4.43 -4.58 16.90
N HIS A 385 3.23 -4.87 16.40
CA HIS A 385 2.42 -6.03 16.82
C HIS A 385 2.73 -7.30 16.00
N LEU A 386 3.60 -7.20 15.01
CA LEU A 386 4.10 -8.35 14.25
C LEU A 386 5.43 -8.80 14.83
N ASP A 387 5.60 -10.12 15.01
CA ASP A 387 6.86 -10.72 15.44
C ASP A 387 7.90 -10.69 14.32
N VAL A 388 7.46 -11.01 13.10
CA VAL A 388 8.35 -11.15 11.93
C VAL A 388 7.72 -10.54 10.68
N THR A 389 8.53 -9.84 9.90
CA THR A 389 8.23 -9.54 8.49
C THR A 389 9.31 -10.12 7.59
N MET A 390 8.89 -10.77 6.49
CA MET A 390 9.79 -11.34 5.50
C MET A 390 9.62 -10.63 4.16
N LEU A 391 10.71 -10.07 3.63
CA LEU A 391 10.68 -9.24 2.42
C LEU A 391 11.71 -9.69 1.39
N GLY A 392 11.36 -9.54 0.10
CA GLY A 392 12.34 -9.65 -0.99
C GLY A 392 13.27 -8.44 -1.05
N ALA A 393 14.45 -8.60 -1.68
CA ALA A 393 15.40 -7.52 -1.89
C ALA A 393 15.90 -7.45 -3.34
N LEU A 394 16.16 -6.22 -3.80
CA LEU A 394 17.05 -5.95 -4.93
C LEU A 394 18.50 -5.98 -4.44
N GLN A 395 18.78 -5.27 -3.35
CA GLN A 395 20.04 -5.30 -2.61
C GLN A 395 19.79 -5.11 -1.11
N VAL A 396 20.68 -5.68 -0.30
CA VAL A 396 20.74 -5.49 1.15
C VAL A 396 22.20 -5.23 1.54
N THR A 397 22.45 -4.23 2.40
CA THR A 397 23.80 -3.84 2.78
C THR A 397 24.27 -4.56 4.04
N ALA A 398 25.60 -4.53 4.25
CA ALA A 398 26.24 -5.04 5.47
C ALA A 398 25.72 -4.36 6.75
N ASN A 399 25.16 -3.17 6.65
CA ASN A 399 24.59 -2.43 7.78
C ASN A 399 23.08 -2.71 7.99
N GLY A 400 22.46 -3.56 7.15
CA GLY A 400 21.04 -3.86 7.22
C GLY A 400 20.14 -2.84 6.52
N ASP A 401 20.68 -2.01 5.62
CA ASP A 401 19.83 -1.17 4.76
C ASP A 401 19.20 -2.03 3.67
N LEU A 402 17.92 -1.78 3.39
CA LEU A 402 17.15 -2.52 2.39
C LEU A 402 16.80 -1.64 1.20
N ALA A 403 17.02 -2.14 -0.02
CA ALA A 403 16.53 -1.59 -1.27
C ALA A 403 15.72 -2.65 -2.02
N ASN A 404 14.40 -2.41 -2.26
CA ASN A 404 13.55 -3.40 -2.91
C ASN A 404 12.44 -2.86 -3.83
N TYR A 405 12.34 -1.54 -4.03
CA TYR A 405 11.18 -0.99 -4.76
C TYR A 405 11.50 -0.24 -6.05
N MET A 406 12.73 0.23 -6.23
CA MET A 406 13.09 1.08 -7.37
C MET A 406 14.50 0.84 -7.86
N ILE A 407 14.68 0.82 -9.18
CA ILE A 407 15.95 0.88 -9.88
C ILE A 407 15.99 2.23 -10.63
N PRO A 408 17.00 3.10 -10.39
CA PRO A 408 17.12 4.37 -11.09
C PRO A 408 17.06 4.22 -12.62
N GLY A 409 16.32 5.12 -13.28
CA GLY A 409 16.13 5.08 -14.73
C GLY A 409 15.13 4.03 -15.23
N LYS A 410 14.55 3.20 -14.34
CA LYS A 410 13.43 2.31 -14.66
C LYS A 410 12.16 2.78 -13.97
N PHE A 411 11.02 2.40 -14.55
CA PHE A 411 9.73 2.66 -13.92
C PHE A 411 9.67 1.96 -12.55
N ALA A 412 9.42 2.76 -11.51
CA ALA A 412 9.27 2.24 -10.15
C ALA A 412 7.89 1.60 -9.99
N THR A 413 7.84 0.36 -9.52
CA THR A 413 6.56 -0.29 -9.19
C THR A 413 5.87 0.34 -7.97
N GLY A 414 6.61 1.15 -7.20
CA GLY A 414 6.16 1.76 -5.97
C GLY A 414 6.60 0.96 -4.74
N MET A 415 6.60 1.63 -3.60
CA MET A 415 7.09 1.06 -2.34
C MET A 415 6.07 0.15 -1.64
N GLY A 416 4.77 0.27 -1.96
CA GLY A 416 3.73 -0.46 -1.26
C GLY A 416 3.83 -0.27 0.25
N GLY A 417 3.61 -1.33 1.02
CA GLY A 417 3.77 -1.36 2.48
C GLY A 417 5.18 -1.62 2.97
N ALA A 418 6.16 -1.87 2.08
CA ALA A 418 7.50 -2.31 2.49
C ALA A 418 8.21 -1.33 3.43
N MET A 419 8.07 -0.01 3.20
CA MET A 419 8.67 1.00 4.08
C MET A 419 8.04 1.03 5.47
N ASP A 420 6.74 0.78 5.58
CA ASP A 420 6.03 0.68 6.86
C ASP A 420 6.44 -0.60 7.60
N LEU A 421 6.52 -1.73 6.90
CA LEU A 421 6.91 -3.04 7.45
C LEU A 421 8.31 -3.04 8.07
N VAL A 422 9.22 -2.20 7.58
CA VAL A 422 10.58 -2.08 8.12
C VAL A 422 10.77 -0.89 9.05
N SER A 423 9.72 -0.14 9.36
CA SER A 423 9.79 1.11 10.12
C SER A 423 9.97 0.92 11.63
N ASN A 424 9.69 -0.27 12.17
CA ASN A 424 9.80 -0.59 13.58
C ASN A 424 10.67 -1.85 13.84
N PRO A 425 11.96 -1.83 13.44
CA PRO A 425 12.81 -3.03 13.47
C PRO A 425 13.26 -3.44 14.89
N ASP A 426 12.92 -2.64 15.90
CA ASP A 426 13.21 -2.97 17.30
C ASP A 426 12.16 -3.90 17.91
N ASN A 427 10.92 -3.85 17.39
CA ASN A 427 9.82 -4.70 17.85
C ASN A 427 9.43 -5.77 16.84
N THR A 428 9.68 -5.56 15.54
CA THR A 428 9.39 -6.51 14.47
C THR A 428 10.69 -6.96 13.83
N ARG A 429 10.96 -8.25 13.85
CA ARG A 429 12.15 -8.83 13.21
C ARG A 429 12.02 -8.79 11.70
N VAL A 430 12.96 -8.15 11.00
CA VAL A 430 12.97 -8.02 9.54
C VAL A 430 13.93 -9.03 8.93
N ILE A 431 13.40 -9.97 8.15
CA ILE A 431 14.16 -11.01 7.47
C ILE A 431 14.09 -10.77 5.96
N VAL A 432 15.24 -10.71 5.30
CA VAL A 432 15.33 -10.61 3.84
C VAL A 432 15.49 -11.98 3.22
N LEU A 433 14.62 -12.29 2.25
CA LEU A 433 14.67 -13.50 1.41
C LEU A 433 15.05 -13.11 -0.01
N THR A 434 16.21 -13.52 -0.49
CA THR A 434 16.66 -13.16 -1.83
C THR A 434 17.63 -14.20 -2.42
N GLU A 435 17.68 -14.32 -3.74
CA GLU A 435 18.80 -15.01 -4.38
C GLU A 435 20.09 -14.25 -4.09
N HIS A 436 21.20 -14.95 -3.89
CA HIS A 436 22.48 -14.35 -3.47
C HIS A 436 23.06 -13.40 -4.51
N VAL A 437 22.86 -13.72 -5.78
CA VAL A 437 23.26 -12.91 -6.92
C VAL A 437 22.06 -12.61 -7.83
N ASP A 438 22.15 -11.57 -8.62
CA ASP A 438 21.16 -11.27 -9.65
C ASP A 438 21.35 -12.17 -10.90
N LYS A 439 20.49 -12.00 -11.90
CA LYS A 439 20.53 -12.77 -13.17
C LYS A 439 21.82 -12.56 -13.97
N THR A 440 22.62 -11.53 -13.67
CA THR A 440 23.91 -11.23 -14.30
C THR A 440 25.09 -11.72 -13.46
N GLY A 441 24.85 -12.33 -12.31
CA GLY A 441 25.87 -12.80 -11.37
C GLY A 441 26.37 -11.73 -10.40
N LYS A 442 25.78 -10.53 -10.36
CA LYS A 442 26.16 -9.48 -9.42
C LYS A 442 25.61 -9.76 -8.02
N PRO A 443 26.42 -9.53 -6.96
CA PRO A 443 25.98 -9.68 -5.58
C PRO A 443 24.74 -8.84 -5.24
N LYS A 444 23.83 -9.41 -4.46
CA LYS A 444 22.73 -8.68 -3.83
C LYS A 444 22.98 -8.38 -2.36
N VAL A 445 23.90 -9.11 -1.72
CA VAL A 445 24.43 -8.80 -0.40
C VAL A 445 25.69 -7.97 -0.63
N VAL A 446 25.65 -6.68 -0.30
CA VAL A 446 26.67 -5.69 -0.68
C VAL A 446 27.15 -4.86 0.50
N GLN A 447 28.34 -4.26 0.39
CA GLN A 447 28.84 -3.37 1.44
C GLN A 447 28.00 -2.10 1.55
N ASN A 448 27.74 -1.46 0.42
CA ASN A 448 26.89 -0.27 0.26
C ASN A 448 26.04 -0.41 -0.98
N THR A 449 24.95 0.36 -1.09
CA THR A 449 24.09 0.40 -2.27
C THR A 449 23.86 1.83 -2.74
N GLU A 450 23.77 2.01 -4.06
CA GLU A 450 23.33 3.25 -4.69
C GLU A 450 21.82 3.23 -5.02
N LEU A 451 21.18 2.08 -4.78
CA LEU A 451 19.74 1.96 -5.00
C LEU A 451 18.96 2.75 -3.93
N PRO A 452 17.83 3.36 -4.30
CA PRO A 452 16.95 4.02 -3.33
C PRO A 452 16.51 3.08 -2.22
N LEU A 453 16.74 3.51 -0.97
CA LEU A 453 16.47 2.69 0.20
C LEU A 453 14.99 2.61 0.52
N THR A 454 14.54 1.42 0.89
CA THR A 454 13.25 1.13 1.52
C THR A 454 13.29 1.39 3.02
N GLY A 455 14.40 1.07 3.65
CA GLY A 455 14.64 1.30 5.08
C GLY A 455 16.14 1.30 5.40
N VAL A 456 16.49 2.05 6.45
CA VAL A 456 17.86 2.19 6.93
C VAL A 456 18.04 1.34 8.18
N ARG A 457 19.08 0.50 8.22
CA ARG A 457 19.43 -0.37 9.37
C ARG A 457 18.25 -1.16 9.92
N CYS A 458 17.42 -1.70 9.02
CA CYS A 458 16.18 -2.37 9.41
C CYS A 458 16.28 -3.90 9.36
N VAL A 459 17.18 -4.46 8.56
CA VAL A 459 17.29 -5.91 8.37
C VAL A 459 18.13 -6.55 9.47
N SER A 460 17.61 -7.62 10.08
CA SER A 460 18.30 -8.41 11.12
C SER A 460 18.88 -9.73 10.60
N THR A 461 18.27 -10.31 9.56
CA THR A 461 18.68 -11.62 9.01
C THR A 461 18.54 -11.61 7.49
N ILE A 462 19.51 -12.20 6.80
CA ILE A 462 19.48 -12.36 5.34
C ILE A 462 19.57 -13.85 5.03
N ILE A 463 18.58 -14.39 4.31
CA ILE A 463 18.53 -15.79 3.87
C ILE A 463 18.60 -15.81 2.36
N THR A 464 19.60 -16.52 1.83
CA THR A 464 19.80 -16.68 0.40
C THR A 464 19.82 -18.17 -0.01
N ASP A 465 19.88 -18.43 -1.32
CA ASP A 465 20.11 -19.79 -1.86
C ASP A 465 21.52 -20.34 -1.54
N LEU A 466 22.44 -19.52 -0.97
CA LEU A 466 23.78 -19.97 -0.61
C LEU A 466 24.03 -19.98 0.89
N ALA A 467 23.48 -19.04 1.65
CA ALA A 467 23.89 -18.82 3.04
C ALA A 467 22.84 -18.05 3.85
N VAL A 468 23.04 -18.07 5.18
CA VAL A 468 22.31 -17.23 6.15
C VAL A 468 23.30 -16.30 6.85
N PHE A 469 22.95 -15.02 6.91
CA PHE A 469 23.72 -13.99 7.63
C PHE A 469 22.87 -13.34 8.70
N ASN A 470 23.47 -13.12 9.87
CA ASN A 470 22.97 -12.18 10.86
C ASN A 470 23.58 -10.80 10.62
N VAL A 471 22.80 -9.74 10.84
CA VAL A 471 23.20 -8.35 10.69
C VAL A 471 23.25 -7.68 12.05
N ASP A 472 24.38 -7.07 12.40
CA ASP A 472 24.47 -6.17 13.54
C ASP A 472 23.97 -4.78 13.14
N ARG A 473 22.73 -4.47 13.45
CA ARG A 473 22.08 -3.19 13.07
C ARG A 473 22.67 -1.99 13.81
N GLU A 474 23.23 -2.18 15.01
CA GLU A 474 23.77 -1.10 15.84
C GLU A 474 25.18 -0.69 15.39
N LYS A 475 26.08 -1.67 15.29
CA LYS A 475 27.47 -1.45 14.94
C LYS A 475 27.75 -1.54 13.44
N GLY A 476 26.87 -2.17 12.72
CA GLY A 476 27.04 -2.59 11.34
C GLY A 476 27.92 -3.84 11.22
N GLY A 477 27.68 -4.60 10.15
CA GLY A 477 28.45 -5.78 9.80
C GLY A 477 27.64 -7.04 9.73
N LEU A 478 28.16 -7.97 8.92
CA LEU A 478 27.56 -9.27 8.66
C LEU A 478 28.30 -10.39 9.39
N THR A 479 27.55 -11.37 9.84
CA THR A 479 28.09 -12.63 10.35
C THR A 479 27.44 -13.78 9.60
N LEU A 480 28.24 -14.54 8.86
CA LEU A 480 27.81 -15.78 8.22
C LEU A 480 27.60 -16.85 9.33
N VAL A 481 26.37 -17.34 9.45
CA VAL A 481 25.98 -18.29 10.52
C VAL A 481 25.61 -19.67 9.99
N GLU A 482 25.33 -19.78 8.67
CA GLU A 482 24.93 -21.05 8.07
C GLU A 482 25.23 -21.06 6.57
N LEU A 483 25.66 -22.21 6.04
CA LEU A 483 25.77 -22.49 4.62
C LEU A 483 24.58 -23.36 4.18
N GLN A 484 24.01 -23.08 3.02
CA GLN A 484 22.99 -23.98 2.44
C GLN A 484 23.64 -25.33 2.06
N PRO A 485 22.86 -26.43 2.05
CA PRO A 485 23.40 -27.77 1.74
C PRO A 485 24.17 -27.81 0.41
N GLY A 486 25.41 -28.29 0.48
CA GLY A 486 26.30 -28.45 -0.69
C GLY A 486 27.05 -27.18 -1.11
N VAL A 487 26.86 -26.03 -0.41
CA VAL A 487 27.55 -24.76 -0.68
C VAL A 487 28.84 -24.68 0.10
N THR A 488 29.91 -24.16 -0.51
CA THR A 488 31.20 -23.93 0.16
C THR A 488 31.39 -22.50 0.63
N LEU A 489 32.23 -22.30 1.65
CA LEU A 489 32.59 -20.96 2.14
C LEU A 489 33.25 -20.11 1.05
N GLU A 490 34.07 -20.72 0.20
CA GLU A 490 34.76 -20.07 -0.92
C GLU A 490 33.76 -19.52 -1.94
N GLU A 491 32.71 -20.28 -2.22
CA GLU A 491 31.65 -19.84 -3.11
C GLU A 491 30.89 -18.64 -2.53
N VAL A 492 30.55 -18.66 -1.24
CA VAL A 492 29.90 -17.52 -0.57
C VAL A 492 30.79 -16.30 -0.60
N LYS A 493 32.12 -16.45 -0.28
CA LYS A 493 33.07 -15.34 -0.36
C LYS A 493 33.18 -14.72 -1.76
N ALA A 494 33.18 -15.56 -2.80
CA ALA A 494 33.31 -15.11 -4.19
C ALA A 494 32.06 -14.36 -4.68
N LYS A 495 30.89 -14.64 -4.12
CA LYS A 495 29.60 -14.12 -4.57
C LYS A 495 29.00 -13.03 -3.65
N THR A 496 29.62 -12.78 -2.48
CA THR A 496 29.20 -11.72 -1.55
C THR A 496 29.95 -10.44 -1.83
N GLY A 497 29.24 -9.33 -2.01
CA GLY A 497 29.82 -8.01 -2.26
C GLY A 497 30.10 -7.18 -0.99
N ALA A 498 30.23 -7.84 0.16
CA ALA A 498 30.48 -7.23 1.46
C ALA A 498 31.42 -8.08 2.30
N ASP A 499 32.15 -7.44 3.20
CA ASP A 499 32.93 -8.13 4.21
C ASP A 499 32.02 -8.76 5.27
N PHE A 500 32.39 -9.94 5.76
CA PHE A 500 31.64 -10.64 6.81
C PHE A 500 32.53 -11.46 7.72
N LYS A 501 32.08 -11.66 8.97
CA LYS A 501 32.65 -12.64 9.91
C LYS A 501 32.07 -14.00 9.66
N VAL A 502 32.82 -15.04 10.02
CA VAL A 502 32.38 -16.46 9.92
C VAL A 502 32.17 -17.01 11.31
N ALA A 503 30.97 -17.55 11.57
CA ALA A 503 30.55 -18.19 12.82
C ALA A 503 29.61 -19.39 12.50
N LEU A 504 30.15 -20.36 11.74
CA LEU A 504 29.48 -21.60 11.32
C LEU A 504 29.41 -22.61 12.46
#